data_14f69a182e482bc68b97fb3d8b49c027
#
_entry.id   14f69a182e482bc68b97fb3d8b49c027
#
_cell.length_a   1.000
_cell.length_b   1.000
_cell.length_c   1.000
_cell.angle_alpha   90.00
_cell.angle_beta   90.00
_cell.angle_gamma   90.00
#
_symmetry.space_group_name_H-M   'P 1'
#
loop_
_entity.id
_entity.type
_entity.pdbx_description
1 polymer ?
#
loop_
_entity_poly.entity_id
_entity_poly.type
_entity_poly.pdbx_seq_one_letter_code
_entity_poly.pdbx_strand_id
1 'polypeptide(L)'
;MDQVAAAPPDARRRTSVYVTAAIAVALVVVFIVFAADAQWYTVFKMFHVGAAVIWVGGGIFITICALLAELSNDDDQLLAIGHWAEVVAGRLFPIMSFVVLGFGIGMIENLNWGWNQFWIVFGLIAWALSAATGIFFLGPEAKRLNAVAAEHGPKSSQAQARLRRILLVARVDVALMFVIVLDMVAKPFS
;
A
#
# COMPACT_ATOMS: atom_id res chain seq x y z
N MET A 1 31.68 20.25 29.54
CA MET A 1 30.52 19.83 28.71
C MET A 1 31.10 19.38 27.37
N ASP A 2 31.37 18.07 27.25
CA ASP A 2 31.87 17.48 26.01
C ASP A 2 30.79 17.51 24.95
N GLN A 3 30.99 18.28 23.89
CA GLN A 3 30.15 18.21 22.70
C GLN A 3 30.43 16.85 22.05
N VAL A 4 29.48 15.91 22.21
CA VAL A 4 29.52 14.68 21.42
C VAL A 4 29.38 15.06 19.94
N ALA A 5 30.52 14.96 19.25
CA ALA A 5 30.61 15.28 17.83
C ALA A 5 29.57 14.45 17.03
N ALA A 6 28.65 15.11 16.34
CA ALA A 6 27.67 14.44 15.55
C ALA A 6 28.36 13.63 14.43
N ALA A 7 28.02 12.35 14.32
CA ALA A 7 28.58 11.48 13.28
C ALA A 7 28.35 12.07 11.87
N PRO A 8 29.31 11.93 10.94
CA PRO A 8 29.19 12.45 9.58
C PRO A 8 27.93 11.86 8.88
N PRO A 9 27.29 12.63 7.98
CA PRO A 9 26.01 12.26 7.31
C PRO A 9 26.04 10.88 6.66
N ASP A 10 27.16 10.52 6.05
CA ASP A 10 27.33 9.21 5.38
C ASP A 10 27.37 8.04 6.36
N ALA A 11 27.93 8.22 7.54
CA ALA A 11 27.96 7.18 8.58
C ALA A 11 26.53 6.91 9.10
N ARG A 12 25.74 7.95 9.34
CA ARG A 12 24.33 7.81 9.77
C ARG A 12 23.49 7.11 8.73
N ARG A 13 23.64 7.45 7.45
CA ARG A 13 22.93 6.81 6.33
C ARG A 13 23.27 5.33 6.22
N ARG A 14 24.56 4.96 6.30
CA ARG A 14 25.00 3.56 6.27
C ARG A 14 24.45 2.77 7.44
N THR A 15 24.52 3.31 8.66
CA THR A 15 23.96 2.67 9.85
C THR A 15 22.46 2.41 9.70
N SER A 16 21.68 3.38 9.21
CA SER A 16 20.25 3.21 8.94
C SER A 16 19.96 2.09 7.95
N VAL A 17 20.74 1.99 6.86
CA VAL A 17 20.58 0.92 5.86
C VAL A 17 20.89 -0.45 6.48
N TYR A 18 21.97 -0.58 7.25
CA TYR A 18 22.32 -1.85 7.89
C TYR A 18 21.28 -2.28 8.94
N VAL A 19 20.78 -1.35 9.75
CA VAL A 19 19.72 -1.64 10.73
C VAL A 19 18.46 -2.10 10.02
N THR A 20 18.05 -1.41 8.96
CA THR A 20 16.87 -1.81 8.17
C THR A 20 17.04 -3.20 7.55
N ALA A 21 18.21 -3.47 6.97
CA ALA A 21 18.53 -4.78 6.40
C ALA A 21 18.53 -5.88 7.47
N ALA A 22 19.10 -5.62 8.65
CA ALA A 22 19.10 -6.57 9.75
C ALA A 22 17.69 -6.89 10.26
N ILE A 23 16.82 -5.87 10.39
CA ILE A 23 15.40 -6.06 10.73
C ILE A 23 14.70 -6.89 9.66
N ALA A 24 14.91 -6.59 8.37
CA ALA A 24 14.31 -7.35 7.27
C ALA A 24 14.75 -8.82 7.30
N VAL A 25 16.04 -9.09 7.49
CA VAL A 25 16.56 -10.47 7.62
C VAL A 25 15.95 -11.17 8.84
N ALA A 26 15.89 -10.50 9.99
CA ALA A 26 15.28 -11.06 11.20
C ALA A 26 13.80 -11.42 10.98
N LEU A 27 13.02 -10.56 10.32
CA LEU A 27 11.64 -10.84 9.97
C LEU A 27 11.49 -12.03 9.01
N VAL A 28 12.37 -12.15 8.01
CA VAL A 28 12.40 -13.31 7.11
C VAL A 28 12.72 -14.60 7.88
N VAL A 29 13.69 -14.58 8.80
CA VAL A 29 14.04 -15.74 9.63
C VAL A 29 12.87 -16.14 10.52
N VAL A 30 12.25 -15.18 11.21
CA VAL A 30 11.03 -15.41 12.00
C VAL A 30 9.94 -16.03 11.16
N PHE A 31 9.70 -15.48 9.97
CA PHE A 31 8.70 -16.02 9.03
C PHE A 31 9.02 -17.48 8.65
N ILE A 32 10.25 -17.79 8.28
CA ILE A 32 10.68 -19.17 7.91
C ILE A 32 10.47 -20.13 9.09
N VAL A 33 10.84 -19.73 10.31
CA VAL A 33 10.66 -20.56 11.50
C VAL A 33 9.18 -20.85 11.76
N PHE A 34 8.31 -19.84 11.66
CA PHE A 34 6.87 -20.05 11.84
C PHE A 34 6.22 -20.83 10.70
N ALA A 35 6.78 -20.79 9.49
CA ALA A 35 6.25 -21.50 8.33
C ALA A 35 6.73 -22.96 8.26
N ALA A 36 7.83 -23.34 8.92
CA ALA A 36 8.48 -24.64 8.76
C ALA A 36 7.57 -25.82 9.10
N ASP A 37 6.75 -25.70 10.15
CA ASP A 37 5.82 -26.74 10.60
C ASP A 37 4.33 -26.36 10.36
N ALA A 38 4.08 -25.28 9.60
CA ALA A 38 2.73 -24.80 9.38
C ALA A 38 2.03 -25.57 8.26
N GLN A 39 0.73 -25.82 8.42
CA GLN A 39 -0.12 -26.31 7.34
C GLN A 39 -0.17 -25.30 6.20
N TRP A 40 -0.31 -25.76 4.95
CA TRP A 40 -0.35 -24.91 3.75
C TRP A 40 -1.34 -23.76 3.83
N TYR A 41 -2.52 -23.99 4.42
CA TYR A 41 -3.50 -22.94 4.68
C TYR A 41 -2.91 -21.78 5.53
N THR A 42 -2.17 -22.12 6.57
CA THR A 42 -1.54 -21.11 7.44
C THR A 42 -0.47 -20.32 6.70
N VAL A 43 0.32 -21.00 5.86
CA VAL A 43 1.33 -20.33 5.02
C VAL A 43 0.66 -19.37 4.05
N PHE A 44 -0.36 -19.81 3.32
CA PHE A 44 -1.12 -18.96 2.39
C PHE A 44 -1.75 -17.76 3.11
N LYS A 45 -2.33 -17.99 4.29
CA LYS A 45 -2.91 -16.93 5.12
C LYS A 45 -1.87 -15.90 5.57
N MET A 46 -0.67 -16.34 5.96
CA MET A 46 0.42 -15.43 6.35
C MET A 46 0.80 -14.48 5.21
N PHE A 47 0.99 -15.01 4.00
CA PHE A 47 1.31 -14.19 2.82
C PHE A 47 0.14 -13.29 2.42
N HIS A 48 -1.08 -13.82 2.40
CA HIS A 48 -2.28 -13.06 2.07
C HIS A 48 -2.47 -11.87 3.01
N VAL A 49 -2.47 -12.12 4.32
CA VAL A 49 -2.67 -11.07 5.34
C VAL A 49 -1.48 -10.11 5.36
N GLY A 50 -0.24 -10.60 5.29
CA GLY A 50 0.96 -9.76 5.27
C GLY A 50 0.97 -8.80 4.07
N ALA A 51 0.66 -9.30 2.88
CA ALA A 51 0.55 -8.46 1.69
C ALA A 51 -0.64 -7.48 1.77
N ALA A 52 -1.78 -7.90 2.34
CA ALA A 52 -2.93 -7.03 2.56
C ALA A 52 -2.60 -5.88 3.54
N VAL A 53 -1.87 -6.14 4.61
CA VAL A 53 -1.41 -5.10 5.55
C VAL A 53 -0.53 -4.07 4.84
N ILE A 54 0.38 -4.50 3.96
CA ILE A 54 1.23 -3.58 3.20
C ILE A 54 0.40 -2.77 2.20
N TRP A 55 -0.46 -3.41 1.44
CA TRP A 55 -1.25 -2.77 0.39
C TRP A 55 -2.33 -1.85 0.97
N VAL A 56 -3.21 -2.38 1.81
CA VAL A 56 -4.34 -1.62 2.40
C VAL A 56 -3.83 -0.62 3.44
N GLY A 57 -2.98 -1.06 4.36
CA GLY A 57 -2.41 -0.21 5.41
C GLY A 57 -1.54 0.91 4.84
N GLY A 58 -0.74 0.61 3.81
CA GLY A 58 0.05 1.61 3.09
C GLY A 58 -0.83 2.65 2.39
N GLY A 59 -1.91 2.22 1.74
CA GLY A 59 -2.90 3.12 1.11
C GLY A 59 -3.58 4.04 2.13
N ILE A 60 -4.02 3.49 3.25
CA ILE A 60 -4.61 4.25 4.37
C ILE A 60 -3.59 5.27 4.91
N PHE A 61 -2.36 4.85 5.17
CA PHE A 61 -1.31 5.71 5.70
C PHE A 61 -1.02 6.91 4.78
N ILE A 62 -0.81 6.65 3.49
CA ILE A 62 -0.58 7.72 2.49
C ILE A 62 -1.77 8.68 2.45
N THR A 63 -3.00 8.16 2.49
CA THR A 63 -4.22 8.97 2.47
C THR A 63 -4.35 9.85 3.71
N ILE A 64 -3.99 9.35 4.90
CA ILE A 64 -3.96 10.14 6.14
C ILE A 64 -2.90 11.24 6.05
N CYS A 65 -1.68 10.91 5.61
CA CYS A 65 -0.62 11.91 5.44
C CYS A 65 -1.04 13.02 4.47
N ALA A 66 -1.67 12.66 3.34
CA ALA A 66 -2.17 13.62 2.37
C ALA A 66 -3.30 14.51 2.96
N LEU A 67 -4.21 13.92 3.75
CA LEU A 67 -5.26 14.68 4.43
C LEU A 67 -4.68 15.69 5.44
N LEU A 68 -3.69 15.29 6.23
CA LEU A 68 -3.03 16.18 7.19
C LEU A 68 -2.32 17.34 6.49
N ALA A 69 -1.65 17.08 5.35
CA ALA A 69 -1.03 18.13 4.55
C ALA A 69 -2.06 19.09 3.93
N GLU A 70 -3.21 18.58 3.46
CA GLU A 70 -4.33 19.42 3.02
C GLU A 70 -4.85 20.33 4.14
N LEU A 71 -5.08 19.77 5.33
CA LEU A 71 -5.62 20.51 6.48
C LEU A 71 -4.66 21.59 7.00
N SER A 72 -3.34 21.37 6.85
CA SER A 72 -2.31 22.35 7.21
C SER A 72 -2.05 23.39 6.13
N ASN A 73 -2.69 23.28 4.96
CA ASN A 73 -2.42 24.07 3.76
C ASN A 73 -0.93 24.06 3.33
N ASP A 74 -0.25 22.93 3.56
CA ASP A 74 1.14 22.71 3.20
C ASP A 74 1.23 22.04 1.82
N ASP A 75 1.18 22.85 0.78
CA ASP A 75 1.25 22.40 -0.61
C ASP A 75 2.56 21.69 -0.93
N ASP A 76 3.67 22.11 -0.32
CA ASP A 76 4.99 21.52 -0.56
C ASP A 76 5.08 20.10 0.04
N GLN A 77 4.53 19.91 1.25
CA GLN A 77 4.40 18.60 1.86
C GLN A 77 3.45 17.69 1.08
N LEU A 78 2.33 18.22 0.61
CA LEU A 78 1.36 17.46 -0.18
C LEU A 78 1.97 16.94 -1.50
N LEU A 79 2.80 17.74 -2.15
CA LEU A 79 3.54 17.32 -3.35
C LEU A 79 4.62 16.29 -3.04
N ALA A 80 5.35 16.43 -1.94
CA ALA A 80 6.32 15.43 -1.51
C ALA A 80 5.67 14.08 -1.24
N ILE A 81 4.49 14.08 -0.58
CA ILE A 81 3.68 12.86 -0.38
C ILE A 81 3.23 12.29 -1.74
N GLY A 82 2.79 13.14 -2.67
CA GLY A 82 2.40 12.72 -4.03
C GLY A 82 3.54 12.02 -4.80
N HIS A 83 4.76 12.52 -4.68
CA HIS A 83 5.94 11.91 -5.28
C HIS A 83 6.24 10.51 -4.67
N TRP A 84 6.25 10.39 -3.34
CA TRP A 84 6.42 9.09 -2.69
C TRP A 84 5.28 8.12 -2.98
N ALA A 85 4.05 8.63 -3.04
CA ALA A 85 2.88 7.84 -3.41
C ALA A 85 3.02 7.27 -4.84
N GLU A 86 3.55 8.02 -5.81
CA GLU A 86 3.83 7.51 -7.16
C GLU A 86 4.76 6.30 -7.13
N VAL A 87 5.87 6.39 -6.38
CA VAL A 87 6.85 5.31 -6.30
C VAL A 87 6.25 4.07 -5.63
N VAL A 88 5.57 4.26 -4.50
CA VAL A 88 5.00 3.15 -3.70
C VAL A 88 3.77 2.57 -4.38
N ALA A 89 2.80 3.41 -4.77
CA ALA A 89 1.57 2.96 -5.41
C ALA A 89 1.81 2.45 -6.84
N GLY A 90 2.81 2.97 -7.56
CA GLY A 90 3.12 2.54 -8.91
C GLY A 90 3.93 1.25 -9.01
N ARG A 91 4.63 0.85 -7.95
CA ARG A 91 5.52 -0.34 -7.98
C ARG A 91 5.17 -1.38 -6.92
N LEU A 92 5.05 -0.98 -5.66
CA LEU A 92 4.85 -1.92 -4.56
C LEU A 92 3.40 -2.41 -4.47
N PHE A 93 2.43 -1.51 -4.55
CA PHE A 93 1.02 -1.86 -4.37
C PHE A 93 0.48 -2.83 -5.43
N PRO A 94 0.78 -2.71 -6.74
CA PRO A 94 0.38 -3.72 -7.70
C PRO A 94 0.92 -5.11 -7.37
N ILE A 95 2.19 -5.20 -6.99
CA ILE A 95 2.81 -6.48 -6.60
C ILE A 95 2.07 -7.07 -5.39
N MET A 96 1.86 -6.27 -4.34
CA MET A 96 1.19 -6.73 -3.13
C MET A 96 -0.27 -7.12 -3.39
N SER A 97 -0.99 -6.40 -4.25
CA SER A 97 -2.37 -6.74 -4.60
C SER A 97 -2.47 -8.10 -5.31
N PHE A 98 -1.54 -8.41 -6.22
CA PHE A 98 -1.48 -9.74 -6.86
C PHE A 98 -1.02 -10.84 -5.89
N VAL A 99 -0.15 -10.54 -4.94
CA VAL A 99 0.21 -11.47 -3.86
C VAL A 99 -1.02 -11.78 -3.00
N VAL A 100 -1.80 -10.77 -2.61
CA VAL A 100 -3.09 -10.95 -1.91
C VAL A 100 -4.01 -11.87 -2.71
N LEU A 101 -4.21 -11.60 -3.99
CA LEU A 101 -5.07 -12.42 -4.85
C LEU A 101 -4.58 -13.88 -4.91
N GLY A 102 -3.31 -14.08 -5.28
CA GLY A 102 -2.77 -15.43 -5.49
C GLY A 102 -2.84 -16.29 -4.23
N PHE A 103 -2.45 -15.76 -3.08
CA PHE A 103 -2.54 -16.49 -1.82
C PHE A 103 -3.97 -16.61 -1.30
N GLY A 104 -4.86 -15.66 -1.62
CA GLY A 104 -6.30 -15.78 -1.37
C GLY A 104 -6.92 -16.96 -2.13
N ILE A 105 -6.61 -17.08 -3.42
CA ILE A 105 -7.03 -18.23 -4.25
C ILE A 105 -6.46 -19.54 -3.66
N GLY A 106 -5.17 -19.54 -3.28
CA GLY A 106 -4.56 -20.74 -2.64
C GLY A 106 -5.27 -21.16 -1.37
N MET A 107 -5.80 -20.22 -0.55
CA MET A 107 -6.61 -20.56 0.63
C MET A 107 -7.97 -21.16 0.26
N ILE A 108 -8.64 -20.64 -0.77
CA ILE A 108 -9.93 -21.13 -1.24
C ILE A 108 -9.78 -22.60 -1.70
N GLU A 109 -8.78 -22.88 -2.52
CA GLU A 109 -8.51 -24.22 -3.04
C GLU A 109 -8.08 -25.19 -1.93
N ASN A 110 -7.23 -24.76 -1.00
CA ASN A 110 -6.73 -25.62 0.08
C ASN A 110 -7.82 -26.07 1.05
N LEU A 111 -8.83 -25.24 1.29
CA LEU A 111 -9.97 -25.55 2.15
C LEU A 111 -11.22 -25.99 1.40
N ASN A 112 -11.14 -26.10 0.07
CA ASN A 112 -12.29 -26.46 -0.78
C ASN A 112 -13.51 -25.56 -0.55
N TRP A 113 -13.31 -24.25 -0.31
CA TRP A 113 -14.42 -23.32 -0.21
C TRP A 113 -15.13 -23.16 -1.56
N GLY A 114 -16.45 -23.12 -1.52
CA GLY A 114 -17.22 -22.92 -2.75
C GLY A 114 -16.99 -21.53 -3.34
N TRP A 115 -16.61 -21.45 -4.61
CA TRP A 115 -16.39 -20.19 -5.34
C TRP A 115 -17.61 -19.28 -5.44
N ASN A 116 -18.81 -19.83 -5.19
CA ASN A 116 -20.09 -19.12 -5.22
C ASN A 116 -20.44 -18.42 -3.90
N GLN A 117 -19.60 -18.50 -2.88
CA GLN A 117 -19.83 -17.79 -1.63
C GLN A 117 -19.75 -16.27 -1.84
N PHE A 118 -20.70 -15.55 -1.25
CA PHE A 118 -20.85 -14.11 -1.44
C PHE A 118 -19.57 -13.35 -1.15
N TRP A 119 -18.94 -13.60 0.01
CA TRP A 119 -17.72 -12.90 0.42
C TRP A 119 -16.52 -13.15 -0.53
N ILE A 120 -16.45 -14.32 -1.19
CA ILE A 120 -15.42 -14.61 -2.19
C ILE A 120 -15.67 -13.80 -3.47
N VAL A 121 -16.90 -13.86 -3.99
CA VAL A 121 -17.28 -13.16 -5.22
C VAL A 121 -17.16 -11.65 -5.04
N PHE A 122 -17.67 -11.13 -3.91
CA PHE A 122 -17.56 -9.71 -3.59
C PHE A 122 -16.10 -9.28 -3.46
N GLY A 123 -15.27 -10.02 -2.71
CA GLY A 123 -13.86 -9.73 -2.53
C GLY A 123 -13.08 -9.72 -3.84
N LEU A 124 -13.35 -10.65 -4.76
CA LEU A 124 -12.72 -10.69 -6.09
C LEU A 124 -13.12 -9.50 -6.96
N ILE A 125 -14.41 -9.15 -6.99
CA ILE A 125 -14.90 -7.99 -7.76
C ILE A 125 -14.30 -6.70 -7.19
N ALA A 126 -14.37 -6.52 -5.88
CA ALA A 126 -13.86 -5.32 -5.22
C ALA A 126 -12.33 -5.21 -5.34
N TRP A 127 -11.59 -6.35 -5.24
CA TRP A 127 -10.17 -6.40 -5.55
C TRP A 127 -9.88 -5.95 -6.99
N ALA A 128 -10.63 -6.47 -7.97
CA ALA A 128 -10.42 -6.12 -9.38
C ALA A 128 -10.67 -4.63 -9.64
N LEU A 129 -11.71 -4.05 -9.02
CA LEU A 129 -12.00 -2.62 -9.11
C LEU A 129 -10.88 -1.77 -8.50
N SER A 130 -10.41 -2.10 -7.30
CA SER A 130 -9.31 -1.37 -6.64
C SER A 130 -7.99 -1.52 -7.41
N ALA A 131 -7.64 -2.73 -7.85
CA ALA A 131 -6.44 -2.96 -8.67
C ALA A 131 -6.50 -2.18 -9.99
N ALA A 132 -7.65 -2.19 -10.67
CA ALA A 132 -7.86 -1.41 -11.90
C ALA A 132 -7.75 0.10 -11.65
N THR A 133 -8.33 0.60 -10.55
CA THR A 133 -8.21 2.02 -10.16
C THR A 133 -6.75 2.39 -9.92
N GLY A 134 -5.99 1.57 -9.20
CA GLY A 134 -4.57 1.80 -8.96
C GLY A 134 -3.73 1.81 -10.24
N ILE A 135 -3.90 0.79 -11.09
CA ILE A 135 -3.07 0.58 -12.29
C ILE A 135 -3.45 1.55 -13.42
N PHE A 136 -4.73 1.74 -13.68
CA PHE A 136 -5.19 2.49 -14.87
C PHE A 136 -5.50 3.95 -14.59
N PHE A 137 -5.71 4.32 -13.33
CA PHE A 137 -6.03 5.70 -12.96
C PHE A 137 -4.96 6.34 -12.05
N LEU A 138 -4.77 5.86 -10.82
CA LEU A 138 -3.92 6.53 -9.83
C LEU A 138 -2.46 6.60 -10.28
N GLY A 139 -1.88 5.51 -10.78
CA GLY A 139 -0.51 5.47 -11.26
C GLY A 139 -0.24 6.43 -12.43
N PRO A 140 -1.01 6.38 -13.53
CA PRO A 140 -0.87 7.31 -14.66
C PRO A 140 -1.12 8.77 -14.28
N GLU A 141 -2.15 9.06 -13.46
CA GLU A 141 -2.45 10.44 -13.05
C GLU A 141 -1.38 11.02 -12.12
N ALA A 142 -0.77 10.22 -11.25
CA ALA A 142 0.37 10.66 -10.42
C ALA A 142 1.57 11.06 -11.29
N LYS A 143 1.90 10.27 -12.32
CA LYS A 143 2.96 10.62 -13.29
C LYS A 143 2.66 11.91 -14.03
N ARG A 144 1.41 12.10 -14.48
CA ARG A 144 0.97 13.33 -15.16
C ARG A 144 1.00 14.54 -14.23
N LEU A 145 0.63 14.37 -12.95
CA LEU A 145 0.74 15.42 -11.94
C LEU A 145 2.18 15.89 -11.79
N ASN A 146 3.13 14.95 -11.64
CA ASN A 146 4.54 15.29 -11.50
C ASN A 146 5.10 16.00 -12.74
N ALA A 147 4.70 15.59 -13.95
CA ALA A 147 5.10 16.27 -15.18
C ALA A 147 4.55 17.71 -15.25
N VAL A 148 3.27 17.91 -14.96
CA VAL A 148 2.63 19.24 -14.93
C VAL A 148 3.23 20.13 -13.85
N ALA A 149 3.50 19.58 -12.67
CA ALA A 149 4.13 20.33 -11.58
C ALA A 149 5.57 20.75 -11.91
N ALA A 150 6.31 19.94 -12.66
CA ALA A 150 7.66 20.28 -13.12
C ALA A 150 7.65 21.38 -14.20
N GLU A 151 6.66 21.39 -15.10
CA GLU A 151 6.58 22.33 -16.22
C GLU A 151 5.94 23.67 -15.82
N HIS A 152 4.85 23.64 -15.06
CA HIS A 152 4.03 24.84 -14.77
C HIS A 152 4.10 25.28 -13.30
N GLY A 153 4.86 24.56 -12.49
CA GLY A 153 4.95 24.76 -11.06
C GLY A 153 3.86 24.01 -10.28
N PRO A 154 4.19 23.64 -9.04
CA PRO A 154 3.29 22.85 -8.18
C PRO A 154 1.99 23.56 -7.80
N LYS A 155 2.00 24.89 -7.73
CA LYS A 155 0.84 25.73 -7.38
C LYS A 155 0.00 26.14 -8.60
N SER A 156 0.32 25.63 -9.81
CA SER A 156 -0.49 25.89 -10.99
C SER A 156 -1.91 25.32 -10.84
N SER A 157 -2.89 26.00 -11.41
CA SER A 157 -4.30 25.55 -11.37
C SER A 157 -4.48 24.14 -11.94
N GLN A 158 -3.67 23.78 -12.94
CA GLN A 158 -3.69 22.47 -13.57
C GLN A 158 -3.15 21.37 -12.64
N ALA A 159 -2.03 21.63 -11.93
CA ALA A 159 -1.47 20.69 -10.96
C ALA A 159 -2.45 20.47 -9.80
N GLN A 160 -3.01 21.56 -9.25
CA GLN A 160 -3.96 21.50 -8.17
C GLN A 160 -5.27 20.76 -8.54
N ALA A 161 -5.79 20.97 -9.75
CA ALA A 161 -6.97 20.24 -10.21
C ALA A 161 -6.73 18.74 -10.32
N ARG A 162 -5.57 18.31 -10.85
CA ARG A 162 -5.18 16.88 -10.91
C ARG A 162 -5.01 16.29 -9.52
N LEU A 163 -4.32 17.00 -8.64
CA LEU A 163 -4.09 16.57 -7.27
C LEU A 163 -5.41 16.30 -6.54
N ARG A 164 -6.37 17.24 -6.58
CA ARG A 164 -7.70 17.05 -5.97
C ARG A 164 -8.41 15.80 -6.52
N ARG A 165 -8.32 15.56 -7.83
CA ARG A 165 -8.93 14.39 -8.46
C ARG A 165 -8.27 13.09 -7.98
N ILE A 166 -6.93 13.04 -7.89
CA ILE A 166 -6.19 11.89 -7.36
C ILE A 166 -6.61 11.63 -5.91
N LEU A 167 -6.63 12.65 -5.07
CA LEU A 167 -6.98 12.53 -3.66
C LEU A 167 -8.41 12.02 -3.46
N LEU A 168 -9.37 12.51 -4.24
CA LEU A 168 -10.75 12.03 -4.18
C LEU A 168 -10.85 10.54 -4.53
N VAL A 169 -10.26 10.14 -5.65
CA VAL A 169 -10.29 8.74 -6.11
C VAL A 169 -9.55 7.83 -5.13
N ALA A 170 -8.39 8.26 -4.61
CA ALA A 170 -7.64 7.50 -3.61
C ALA A 170 -8.44 7.28 -2.31
N ARG A 171 -9.20 8.27 -1.84
CA ARG A 171 -10.08 8.14 -0.67
C ARG A 171 -11.20 7.13 -0.90
N VAL A 172 -11.82 7.16 -2.08
CA VAL A 172 -12.87 6.19 -2.44
C VAL A 172 -12.28 4.79 -2.53
N ASP A 173 -11.10 4.64 -3.12
CA ASP A 173 -10.41 3.34 -3.23
C ASP A 173 -10.00 2.80 -1.86
N VAL A 174 -9.48 3.64 -0.97
CA VAL A 174 -9.16 3.25 0.43
C VAL A 174 -10.42 2.81 1.18
N ALA A 175 -11.55 3.50 1.00
CA ALA A 175 -12.82 3.07 1.58
C ALA A 175 -13.27 1.71 1.04
N LEU A 176 -13.12 1.47 -0.27
CA LEU A 176 -13.39 0.17 -0.90
C LEU A 176 -12.49 -0.92 -0.32
N MET A 177 -11.18 -0.67 -0.21
CA MET A 177 -10.23 -1.62 0.39
C MET A 177 -10.59 -1.94 1.85
N PHE A 178 -11.04 -0.96 2.62
CA PHE A 178 -11.51 -1.20 3.98
C PHE A 178 -12.74 -2.10 4.02
N VAL A 179 -13.70 -1.91 3.09
CA VAL A 179 -14.87 -2.79 2.96
C VAL A 179 -14.46 -4.22 2.57
N ILE A 180 -13.46 -4.39 1.70
CA ILE A 180 -12.89 -5.72 1.39
C ILE A 180 -12.38 -6.41 2.66
N VAL A 181 -11.64 -5.68 3.51
CA VAL A 181 -11.13 -6.24 4.77
C VAL A 181 -12.28 -6.66 5.68
N LEU A 182 -13.32 -5.84 5.81
CA LEU A 182 -14.51 -6.18 6.60
C LEU A 182 -15.22 -7.43 6.07
N ASP A 183 -15.40 -7.53 4.75
CA ASP A 183 -16.00 -8.67 4.09
C ASP A 183 -15.21 -9.97 4.34
N MET A 184 -13.88 -9.91 4.18
CA MET A 184 -13.00 -11.06 4.42
C MET A 184 -12.97 -11.53 5.87
N VAL A 185 -13.15 -10.61 6.83
CA VAL A 185 -13.17 -10.93 8.26
C VAL A 185 -14.56 -11.44 8.68
N ALA A 186 -15.62 -10.74 8.26
CA ALA A 186 -16.99 -11.06 8.67
C ALA A 186 -17.59 -12.25 7.91
N LYS A 187 -17.14 -12.51 6.67
CA LYS A 187 -17.66 -13.55 5.77
C LYS A 187 -19.18 -13.59 5.75
N PRO A 188 -19.83 -12.48 5.39
CA PRO A 188 -21.28 -12.41 5.44
C PRO A 188 -21.90 -13.46 4.53
N PHE A 189 -22.99 -14.03 4.98
CA PHE A 189 -23.77 -15.04 4.25
C PHE A 189 -22.99 -16.32 3.89
N SER A 190 -21.97 -16.68 4.71
CA SER A 190 -21.22 -17.94 4.60
C SER A 190 -21.93 -19.10 5.30
#